data_32e452d28917625e975f83b0dc5a73d0
#
_entry.id   32e452d28917625e975f83b0dc5a73d0
#
_cell.length_a   1.000
_cell.length_b   1.000
_cell.length_c   1.000
_cell.angle_alpha   90.00
_cell.angle_beta   90.00
_cell.angle_gamma   90.00
#
_symmetry.space_group_name_H-M   'P 1'
#
loop_
_entity.id
_entity.type
_entity.pdbx_description
1 polymer ?
#
loop_
_entity_poly.entity_id
_entity_poly.type
_entity_poly.pdbx_seq_one_letter_code
_entity_poly.pdbx_strand_id
1 'polypeptide(L)'
;MKITFLGTGTSCGVPQMGCHCAVCTSNDPRDKRLRCSALVQDGKTNLLLDCGPDFREQMLRIDFCDSLDAVLITHEHYDHVGGIDDLRPYTYIHDLPIYADAYSCKHLRERLPYCFVENKYPGVPQLKLHEMAEGDKVMFGDIPVTALQVIHGKLPILGFRVGDLAYITDMTEITEKSREMIQGIKLLVINGLRHEPHATHQTVEEAVKFSKSLASDLPTYIIHMSHHLGLHAQEDALLPSHIHLAYDGLALEF
;
A
#
# COMPACT_ATOMS: atom_id res chain seq x y z
N MET A 1 -8.13 6.89 -14.09
CA MET A 1 -7.14 5.97 -13.46
C MET A 1 -7.88 4.81 -12.77
N LYS A 2 -7.20 3.68 -12.60
CA LYS A 2 -7.73 2.49 -11.92
C LYS A 2 -6.78 2.09 -10.80
N ILE A 3 -7.32 1.77 -9.61
CA ILE A 3 -6.57 1.10 -8.54
C ILE A 3 -7.09 -0.34 -8.38
N THR A 4 -6.18 -1.30 -8.24
CA THR A 4 -6.49 -2.69 -7.88
C THR A 4 -5.80 -3.01 -6.55
N PHE A 5 -6.58 -3.40 -5.54
CA PHE A 5 -6.04 -3.82 -4.24
C PHE A 5 -5.47 -5.24 -4.36
N LEU A 6 -4.17 -5.38 -4.30
CA LEU A 6 -3.48 -6.67 -4.39
C LEU A 6 -3.48 -7.42 -3.07
N GLY A 7 -3.47 -6.68 -1.97
CA GLY A 7 -3.57 -7.17 -0.62
C GLY A 7 -4.07 -6.09 0.32
N THR A 8 -4.88 -6.48 1.31
CA THR A 8 -5.59 -5.56 2.21
C THR A 8 -5.39 -5.90 3.68
N GLY A 9 -4.58 -6.91 3.98
CA GLY A 9 -4.28 -7.37 5.32
C GLY A 9 -3.06 -6.70 5.96
N THR A 10 -3.00 -6.76 7.27
CA THR A 10 -1.87 -6.33 8.09
C THR A 10 -0.66 -7.26 7.93
N SER A 11 0.43 -6.99 8.64
CA SER A 11 1.74 -7.68 8.56
C SER A 11 1.69 -9.21 8.65
N CYS A 12 0.72 -9.79 9.36
CA CYS A 12 0.55 -11.25 9.45
C CYS A 12 -0.34 -11.83 8.33
N GLY A 13 -1.03 -10.99 7.56
CA GLY A 13 -2.09 -11.43 6.65
C GLY A 13 -3.30 -12.02 7.39
N VAL A 14 -4.34 -12.38 6.64
CA VAL A 14 -5.52 -13.08 7.16
C VAL A 14 -5.84 -14.23 6.20
N PRO A 15 -5.95 -15.49 6.69
CA PRO A 15 -5.86 -15.94 8.08
C PRO A 15 -4.46 -15.82 8.67
N GLN A 16 -4.40 -15.50 9.94
CA GLN A 16 -3.15 -15.56 10.69
C GLN A 16 -2.78 -17.02 10.99
N MET A 17 -1.52 -17.37 10.81
CA MET A 17 -1.02 -18.73 11.08
C MET A 17 -1.32 -19.15 12.52
N GLY A 18 -1.90 -20.35 12.69
CA GLY A 18 -2.26 -20.91 13.99
C GLY A 18 -3.52 -20.32 14.63
N CYS A 19 -4.23 -19.39 13.97
CA CYS A 19 -5.47 -18.81 14.48
C CYS A 19 -6.71 -19.56 13.95
N HIS A 20 -7.65 -19.85 14.85
CA HIS A 20 -8.92 -20.53 14.54
C HIS A 20 -10.15 -19.65 14.85
N CYS A 21 -10.00 -18.33 14.89
CA CYS A 21 -11.14 -17.43 15.08
C CYS A 21 -12.10 -17.45 13.87
N ALA A 22 -13.29 -16.87 14.04
CA ALA A 22 -14.32 -16.84 13.02
C ALA A 22 -13.81 -16.24 11.68
N VAL A 23 -13.00 -15.19 11.73
CA VAL A 23 -12.42 -14.54 10.53
C VAL A 23 -11.40 -15.44 9.85
N CYS A 24 -10.47 -16.03 10.60
CA CYS A 24 -9.41 -16.87 10.02
C CYS A 24 -9.96 -18.19 9.42
N THR A 25 -11.10 -18.68 9.90
CA THR A 25 -11.77 -19.89 9.41
C THR A 25 -12.94 -19.59 8.44
N SER A 26 -13.22 -18.32 8.18
CA SER A 26 -14.29 -17.89 7.24
C SER A 26 -14.09 -18.49 5.84
N ASN A 27 -15.20 -18.78 5.16
CA ASN A 27 -15.22 -19.16 3.75
C ASN A 27 -15.44 -17.96 2.80
N ASP A 28 -15.74 -16.78 3.32
CA ASP A 28 -15.85 -15.57 2.50
C ASP A 28 -14.45 -15.19 1.99
N PRO A 29 -14.23 -15.09 0.67
CA PRO A 29 -12.94 -14.74 0.11
C PRO A 29 -12.48 -13.34 0.54
N ARG A 30 -13.39 -12.44 0.92
CA ARG A 30 -13.07 -11.09 1.40
C ARG A 30 -12.44 -11.08 2.81
N ASP A 31 -12.58 -12.19 3.55
CA ASP A 31 -11.88 -12.41 4.83
C ASP A 31 -10.48 -13.04 4.63
N LYS A 32 -10.06 -13.29 3.38
CA LYS A 32 -8.70 -13.76 3.06
C LYS A 32 -7.92 -12.57 2.51
N ARG A 33 -6.90 -12.13 3.27
CA ARG A 33 -6.18 -10.90 3.00
C ARG A 33 -4.67 -11.14 2.95
N LEU A 34 -4.07 -10.94 1.80
CA LEU A 34 -2.62 -10.84 1.64
C LEU A 34 -2.13 -9.50 2.22
N ARG A 35 -0.82 -9.35 2.47
CA ARG A 35 -0.23 -8.12 2.99
C ARG A 35 -0.46 -6.95 2.05
N CYS A 36 -0.57 -5.75 2.64
CA CYS A 36 -0.95 -4.54 1.92
C CYS A 36 -0.09 -4.28 0.69
N SER A 37 -0.75 -4.12 -0.45
CA SER A 37 -0.19 -3.64 -1.71
C SER A 37 -1.31 -3.26 -2.66
N ALA A 38 -1.05 -2.34 -3.58
CA ALA A 38 -1.98 -1.95 -4.62
C ALA A 38 -1.28 -1.65 -5.94
N LEU A 39 -1.99 -1.84 -7.06
CA LEU A 39 -1.54 -1.48 -8.39
C LEU A 39 -2.40 -0.32 -8.91
N VAL A 40 -1.77 0.81 -9.26
CA VAL A 40 -2.42 1.93 -9.92
C VAL A 40 -2.05 1.94 -11.39
N GLN A 41 -3.06 2.05 -12.25
CA GLN A 41 -2.91 1.97 -13.70
C GLN A 41 -3.61 3.15 -14.38
N ASP A 42 -2.94 3.73 -15.39
CA ASP A 42 -3.54 4.70 -16.30
C ASP A 42 -2.96 4.52 -17.70
N GLY A 43 -3.80 4.12 -18.65
CA GLY A 43 -3.34 3.74 -19.98
C GLY A 43 -2.32 2.61 -19.94
N LYS A 44 -1.05 2.93 -20.25
CA LYS A 44 0.06 1.97 -20.21
C LYS A 44 0.94 2.10 -18.97
N THR A 45 0.69 3.09 -18.12
CA THR A 45 1.49 3.35 -16.93
C THR A 45 0.99 2.50 -15.76
N ASN A 46 1.88 1.74 -15.13
CA ASN A 46 1.61 0.84 -14.03
C ASN A 46 2.51 1.18 -12.83
N LEU A 47 1.92 1.61 -11.72
CA LEU A 47 2.61 1.94 -10.49
C LEU A 47 2.24 0.95 -9.39
N LEU A 48 3.22 0.26 -8.83
CA LEU A 48 3.05 -0.62 -7.69
C LEU A 48 3.23 0.17 -6.39
N LEU A 49 2.27 0.09 -5.48
CA LEU A 49 2.32 0.64 -4.13
C LEU A 49 2.60 -0.50 -3.15
N ASP A 50 3.78 -0.49 -2.55
CA ASP A 50 4.38 -1.54 -1.74
C ASP A 50 4.54 -2.90 -2.44
N CYS A 51 5.58 -3.64 -2.05
CA CYS A 51 5.95 -4.93 -2.62
C CYS A 51 6.27 -5.91 -1.48
N GLY A 52 5.21 -6.35 -0.78
CA GLY A 52 5.30 -7.29 0.33
C GLY A 52 5.62 -8.73 -0.10
N PRO A 53 5.79 -9.65 0.85
CA PRO A 53 6.21 -11.04 0.57
C PRO A 53 5.17 -11.85 -0.23
N ASP A 54 3.95 -11.33 -0.38
CA ASP A 54 2.88 -11.95 -1.17
C ASP A 54 2.86 -11.49 -2.63
N PHE A 55 3.77 -10.58 -3.04
CA PHE A 55 3.76 -9.92 -4.34
C PHE A 55 3.59 -10.89 -5.51
N ARG A 56 4.34 -11.99 -5.52
CA ARG A 56 4.21 -13.00 -6.59
C ARG A 56 2.79 -13.58 -6.67
N GLU A 57 2.23 -13.96 -5.53
CA GLU A 57 0.86 -14.50 -5.46
C GLU A 57 -0.17 -13.44 -5.87
N GLN A 58 0.01 -12.20 -5.43
CA GLN A 58 -0.83 -11.05 -5.76
C GLN A 58 -0.89 -10.82 -7.26
N MET A 59 0.27 -10.77 -7.93
CA MET A 59 0.34 -10.52 -9.37
C MET A 59 -0.19 -11.69 -10.22
N LEU A 60 -0.15 -12.92 -9.71
CA LEU A 60 -0.74 -14.08 -10.39
C LEU A 60 -2.27 -14.15 -10.28
N ARG A 61 -2.90 -13.38 -9.37
CA ARG A 61 -4.34 -13.34 -9.17
C ARG A 61 -5.06 -12.29 -10.00
N ILE A 62 -4.33 -11.30 -10.51
CA ILE A 62 -4.91 -10.23 -11.34
C ILE A 62 -4.75 -10.54 -12.82
N ASP A 63 -5.50 -9.80 -13.64
CA ASP A 63 -5.27 -9.78 -15.08
C ASP A 63 -3.82 -9.37 -15.39
N PHE A 64 -3.32 -9.87 -16.50
CA PHE A 64 -1.93 -9.77 -16.88
C PHE A 64 -1.40 -8.32 -16.85
N CYS A 65 -0.28 -8.12 -16.17
CA CYS A 65 0.45 -6.85 -16.10
C CYS A 65 1.88 -7.09 -16.60
N ASP A 66 2.18 -6.65 -17.83
CA ASP A 66 3.44 -6.96 -18.53
C ASP A 66 4.62 -6.15 -18.04
N SER A 67 4.37 -4.98 -17.48
CA SER A 67 5.41 -4.02 -17.08
C SER A 67 5.01 -3.27 -15.81
N LEU A 68 6.01 -2.83 -15.09
CA LEU A 68 5.90 -1.85 -14.01
C LEU A 68 6.79 -0.65 -14.36
N ASP A 69 6.27 0.56 -14.25
CA ASP A 69 7.02 1.79 -14.50
C ASP A 69 7.75 2.27 -13.24
N ALA A 70 7.18 2.00 -12.07
CA ALA A 70 7.81 2.27 -10.78
C ALA A 70 7.19 1.45 -9.65
N VAL A 71 7.97 1.31 -8.57
CA VAL A 71 7.50 0.83 -7.27
C VAL A 71 7.62 1.97 -6.26
N LEU A 72 6.53 2.27 -5.57
CA LEU A 72 6.45 3.29 -4.54
C LEU A 72 6.38 2.58 -3.19
N ILE A 73 7.42 2.68 -2.39
CA ILE A 73 7.54 2.02 -1.08
C ILE A 73 7.21 3.02 0.02
N THR A 74 6.25 2.66 0.86
CA THR A 74 5.86 3.49 2.00
C THR A 74 6.89 3.46 3.11
N HIS A 75 7.41 2.30 3.45
CA HIS A 75 8.45 2.10 4.46
C HIS A 75 9.10 0.71 4.38
N GLU A 76 10.14 0.46 5.18
CA GLU A 76 11.01 -0.71 5.08
C GLU A 76 10.52 -1.96 5.83
N HIS A 77 9.33 -1.96 6.44
CA HIS A 77 8.82 -3.16 7.10
C HIS A 77 8.64 -4.32 6.11
N TYR A 78 8.84 -5.55 6.59
CA TYR A 78 8.91 -6.73 5.74
C TYR A 78 7.63 -6.96 4.92
N ASP A 79 6.49 -6.68 5.50
CA ASP A 79 5.18 -6.80 4.85
C ASP A 79 4.97 -5.82 3.68
N HIS A 80 5.80 -4.76 3.60
CA HIS A 80 5.79 -3.78 2.51
C HIS A 80 6.95 -3.95 1.51
N VAL A 81 8.03 -4.69 1.87
CA VAL A 81 9.22 -4.80 1.01
C VAL A 81 9.70 -6.24 0.78
N GLY A 82 9.10 -7.23 1.45
CA GLY A 82 9.61 -8.61 1.43
C GLY A 82 9.57 -9.31 0.07
N GLY A 83 8.83 -8.78 -0.90
CA GLY A 83 8.69 -9.31 -2.27
C GLY A 83 9.58 -8.65 -3.33
N ILE A 84 10.46 -7.71 -2.94
CA ILE A 84 11.26 -6.93 -3.91
C ILE A 84 12.13 -7.82 -4.83
N ASP A 85 12.61 -8.97 -4.39
CA ASP A 85 13.36 -9.89 -5.26
C ASP A 85 12.48 -10.51 -6.36
N ASP A 86 11.19 -10.66 -6.12
CA ASP A 86 10.21 -11.16 -7.10
C ASP A 86 9.88 -10.14 -8.22
N LEU A 87 10.37 -8.90 -8.13
CA LEU A 87 10.31 -7.91 -9.21
C LEU A 87 11.23 -8.28 -10.40
N ARG A 88 12.07 -9.27 -10.26
CA ARG A 88 13.05 -9.73 -11.26
C ARG A 88 12.50 -9.85 -12.68
N PRO A 89 11.33 -10.46 -12.94
CA PRO A 89 10.78 -10.57 -14.30
C PRO A 89 10.52 -9.22 -14.97
N TYR A 90 10.15 -8.20 -14.18
CA TYR A 90 9.88 -6.84 -14.68
C TYR A 90 11.15 -6.06 -15.02
N THR A 91 12.34 -6.58 -14.67
CA THR A 91 13.63 -5.92 -14.90
C THR A 91 14.41 -6.47 -16.07
N TYR A 92 13.85 -7.41 -16.85
CA TYR A 92 14.55 -8.01 -18.00
C TYR A 92 14.77 -7.05 -19.17
N ILE A 93 13.94 -6.02 -19.27
CA ILE A 93 13.96 -5.08 -20.40
C ILE A 93 14.61 -3.75 -19.99
N HIS A 94 14.34 -3.27 -18.78
CA HIS A 94 14.85 -2.01 -18.27
C HIS A 94 15.04 -2.07 -16.75
N ASP A 95 15.84 -1.15 -16.22
CA ASP A 95 15.95 -0.97 -14.78
C ASP A 95 14.62 -0.48 -14.20
N LEU A 96 14.14 -1.12 -13.13
CA LEU A 96 12.90 -0.74 -12.46
C LEU A 96 13.22 0.26 -11.33
N PRO A 97 12.69 1.49 -11.40
CA PRO A 97 12.87 2.46 -10.33
C PRO A 97 12.00 2.13 -9.11
N ILE A 98 12.59 2.23 -7.93
CA ILE A 98 11.94 2.13 -6.63
C ILE A 98 12.10 3.46 -5.92
N TYR A 99 10.98 4.05 -5.53
CA TYR A 99 10.94 5.31 -4.81
C TYR A 99 10.58 5.05 -3.35
N ALA A 100 11.40 5.53 -2.43
CA ALA A 100 11.23 5.38 -0.98
C ALA A 100 11.90 6.55 -0.26
N ASP A 101 11.68 6.69 1.05
CA ASP A 101 12.46 7.64 1.84
C ASP A 101 13.92 7.19 2.00
N ALA A 102 14.79 8.09 2.45
CA ALA A 102 16.21 7.82 2.60
C ALA A 102 16.49 6.68 3.60
N TYR A 103 15.68 6.58 4.66
CA TYR A 103 15.79 5.52 5.67
C TYR A 103 15.46 4.15 5.07
N SER A 104 14.34 4.03 4.38
CA SER A 104 13.93 2.82 3.68
C SER A 104 14.92 2.44 2.56
N CYS A 105 15.42 3.39 1.78
CA CYS A 105 16.45 3.16 0.76
C CYS A 105 17.73 2.57 1.36
N LYS A 106 18.18 3.08 2.51
CA LYS A 106 19.34 2.53 3.23
C LYS A 106 19.08 1.08 3.64
N HIS A 107 17.94 0.80 4.27
CA HIS A 107 17.62 -0.54 4.73
C HIS A 107 17.42 -1.54 3.57
N LEU A 108 16.89 -1.13 2.44
CA LEU A 108 16.80 -1.96 1.25
C LEU A 108 18.18 -2.36 0.72
N ARG A 109 19.16 -1.42 0.69
CA ARG A 109 20.54 -1.74 0.32
C ARG A 109 21.19 -2.73 1.29
N GLU A 110 20.88 -2.64 2.59
CA GLU A 110 21.41 -3.55 3.61
C GLU A 110 20.77 -4.95 3.54
N ARG A 111 19.48 -5.05 3.22
CA ARG A 111 18.73 -6.33 3.15
C ARG A 111 18.98 -7.09 1.85
N LEU A 112 19.13 -6.39 0.73
CA LEU A 112 19.28 -6.96 -0.61
C LEU A 112 20.57 -6.44 -1.27
N PRO A 113 21.76 -6.58 -0.62
CA PRO A 113 23.00 -5.96 -1.11
C PRO A 113 23.32 -6.38 -2.54
N TYR A 114 23.04 -7.62 -2.93
CA TYR A 114 23.30 -8.13 -4.26
C TYR A 114 22.51 -7.41 -5.38
N CYS A 115 21.37 -6.79 -5.05
CA CYS A 115 20.57 -6.00 -6.00
C CYS A 115 21.18 -4.61 -6.28
N PHE A 116 22.06 -4.09 -5.40
CA PHE A 116 22.49 -2.69 -5.41
C PHE A 116 24.00 -2.51 -5.52
N VAL A 117 24.77 -3.59 -5.73
CA VAL A 117 26.22 -3.52 -6.00
C VAL A 117 26.48 -3.10 -7.45
N GLU A 118 27.66 -2.48 -7.72
CA GLU A 118 28.06 -2.05 -9.08
C GLU A 118 28.17 -3.23 -10.05
N ASN A 119 28.83 -4.31 -9.62
CA ASN A 119 29.03 -5.51 -10.43
C ASN A 119 28.02 -6.59 -10.05
N LYS A 120 26.82 -6.51 -10.62
CA LYS A 120 25.73 -7.45 -10.36
C LYS A 120 25.99 -8.79 -11.03
N TYR A 121 25.63 -9.87 -10.34
CA TYR A 121 25.60 -11.20 -10.90
C TYR A 121 24.48 -11.30 -11.98
N PRO A 122 24.71 -12.01 -13.12
CA PRO A 122 23.66 -12.19 -14.11
C PRO A 122 22.38 -12.80 -13.54
N GLY A 123 21.22 -12.21 -13.86
CA GLY A 123 19.91 -12.65 -13.37
C GLY A 123 19.46 -12.00 -12.05
N VAL A 124 20.26 -11.14 -11.44
CA VAL A 124 19.81 -10.29 -10.31
C VAL A 124 18.85 -9.22 -10.82
N PRO A 125 17.79 -8.87 -10.07
CA PRO A 125 16.90 -7.76 -10.44
C PRO A 125 17.67 -6.47 -10.68
N GLN A 126 17.34 -5.77 -11.76
CA GLN A 126 17.94 -4.47 -12.09
C GLN A 126 17.08 -3.36 -11.47
N LEU A 127 17.35 -3.05 -10.20
CA LEU A 127 16.59 -2.10 -9.41
C LEU A 127 17.39 -0.80 -9.23
N LYS A 128 16.69 0.35 -9.27
CA LYS A 128 17.25 1.68 -8.97
C LYS A 128 16.49 2.34 -7.84
N LEU A 129 17.16 2.63 -6.75
CA LEU A 129 16.59 3.37 -5.62
C LEU A 129 16.65 4.87 -5.86
N HIS A 130 15.50 5.52 -5.71
CA HIS A 130 15.32 6.96 -5.72
C HIS A 130 14.76 7.42 -4.39
N GLU A 131 15.46 8.33 -3.75
CA GLU A 131 15.04 8.88 -2.46
C GLU A 131 13.98 9.96 -2.69
N MET A 132 12.90 9.91 -1.89
CA MET A 132 11.85 10.93 -1.83
C MET A 132 11.66 11.43 -0.41
N ALA A 133 11.35 12.70 -0.31
CA ALA A 133 10.97 13.36 0.92
C ALA A 133 9.58 13.99 0.79
N GLU A 134 9.00 14.40 1.92
CA GLU A 134 7.70 15.06 1.96
C GLU A 134 7.59 16.24 1.00
N GLY A 135 6.65 16.16 0.08
CA GLY A 135 6.35 17.18 -0.92
C GLY A 135 7.09 17.01 -2.24
N ASP A 136 8.01 16.03 -2.35
CA ASP A 136 8.64 15.71 -3.63
C ASP A 136 7.60 15.19 -4.62
N LYS A 137 7.79 15.56 -5.90
CA LYS A 137 6.86 15.24 -6.99
C LYS A 137 7.60 14.57 -8.13
N VAL A 138 7.00 13.52 -8.66
CA VAL A 138 7.49 12.80 -9.84
C VAL A 138 6.31 12.55 -10.78
N MET A 139 6.56 12.58 -12.10
CA MET A 139 5.59 12.21 -13.11
C MET A 139 5.92 10.83 -13.69
N PHE A 140 4.92 9.96 -13.78
CA PHE A 140 5.00 8.68 -14.48
C PHE A 140 3.98 8.69 -15.61
N GLY A 141 4.44 8.84 -16.86
CA GLY A 141 3.52 9.20 -17.94
C GLY A 141 2.76 10.47 -17.58
N ASP A 142 1.43 10.37 -17.54
CA ASP A 142 0.55 11.49 -17.15
C ASP A 142 0.14 11.45 -15.67
N ILE A 143 0.63 10.49 -14.89
CA ILE A 143 0.28 10.32 -13.47
C ILE A 143 1.22 11.17 -12.59
N PRO A 144 0.72 12.24 -11.94
CA PRO A 144 1.49 12.94 -10.93
C PRO A 144 1.50 12.16 -9.62
N VAL A 145 2.68 11.96 -9.04
CA VAL A 145 2.88 11.36 -7.71
C VAL A 145 3.52 12.38 -6.80
N THR A 146 2.94 12.58 -5.62
CA THR A 146 3.50 13.43 -4.56
C THR A 146 3.74 12.59 -3.30
N ALA A 147 4.95 12.66 -2.75
CA ALA A 147 5.28 12.00 -1.49
C ALA A 147 4.66 12.79 -0.32
N LEU A 148 3.96 12.06 0.53
CA LEU A 148 3.36 12.54 1.78
C LEU A 148 4.17 12.00 2.95
N GLN A 149 4.20 12.70 4.08
CA GLN A 149 4.78 12.19 5.31
C GLN A 149 3.68 11.89 6.33
N VAL A 150 3.67 10.65 6.81
CA VAL A 150 2.82 10.18 7.90
C VAL A 150 3.68 9.55 9.00
N ILE A 151 3.11 9.37 10.17
CA ILE A 151 3.81 8.82 11.34
C ILE A 151 3.24 7.44 11.64
N HIS A 152 4.10 6.45 11.69
CA HIS A 152 3.81 5.10 12.11
C HIS A 152 4.36 4.87 13.53
N GLY A 153 3.53 5.11 14.54
CA GLY A 153 3.96 5.16 15.94
C GLY A 153 4.93 6.31 16.20
N LYS A 154 6.23 6.10 16.00
CA LYS A 154 7.27 7.13 16.10
C LYS A 154 8.12 7.26 14.83
N LEU A 155 7.90 6.37 13.87
CA LEU A 155 8.65 6.32 12.62
C LEU A 155 7.96 7.22 11.58
N PRO A 156 8.64 8.24 11.04
CA PRO A 156 8.15 8.92 9.85
C PRO A 156 8.27 7.95 8.66
N ILE A 157 7.17 7.82 7.91
CA ILE A 157 7.08 6.97 6.72
C ILE A 157 6.40 7.75 5.59
N LEU A 158 6.41 7.21 4.38
CA LEU A 158 5.74 7.83 3.25
C LEU A 158 4.29 7.33 3.10
N GLY A 159 3.41 8.23 2.68
CA GLY A 159 2.22 7.96 1.91
C GLY A 159 2.36 8.58 0.53
N PHE A 160 1.41 8.36 -0.35
CA PHE A 160 1.47 8.89 -1.72
C PHE A 160 0.15 9.49 -2.15
N ARG A 161 0.20 10.72 -2.70
CA ARG A 161 -0.87 11.23 -3.54
C ARG A 161 -0.56 10.85 -4.99
N VAL A 162 -1.44 10.08 -5.62
CA VAL A 162 -1.33 9.62 -7.02
C VAL A 162 -2.51 10.20 -7.79
N GLY A 163 -2.30 11.33 -8.46
CA GLY A 163 -3.39 12.11 -9.05
C GLY A 163 -4.42 12.53 -8.01
N ASP A 164 -5.65 12.02 -8.14
CA ASP A 164 -6.78 12.29 -7.24
C ASP A 164 -6.94 11.23 -6.12
N LEU A 165 -6.05 10.25 -6.03
CA LEU A 165 -5.98 9.24 -4.96
C LEU A 165 -4.99 9.68 -3.88
N ALA A 166 -5.34 9.53 -2.59
CA ALA A 166 -4.37 9.44 -1.50
C ALA A 166 -4.30 7.98 -1.01
N TYR A 167 -3.11 7.39 -1.06
CA TYR A 167 -2.81 6.06 -0.52
C TYR A 167 -1.94 6.21 0.72
N ILE A 168 -2.50 5.86 1.87
CA ILE A 168 -1.88 6.04 3.18
C ILE A 168 -2.07 4.74 3.97
N THR A 169 -0.98 4.05 4.27
CA THR A 169 -1.00 2.87 5.14
C THR A 169 -0.21 3.12 6.41
N ASP A 170 -0.43 2.32 7.44
CA ASP A 170 0.32 2.28 8.71
C ASP A 170 0.40 3.62 9.47
N MET A 171 -0.51 4.51 9.16
CA MET A 171 -0.56 5.83 9.76
C MET A 171 -1.18 5.80 11.17
N THR A 172 -0.57 6.52 12.11
CA THR A 172 -1.20 7.02 13.34
C THR A 172 -1.51 8.52 13.23
N GLU A 173 -0.62 9.28 12.58
CA GLU A 173 -0.74 10.73 12.40
C GLU A 173 -0.24 11.13 11.00
N ILE A 174 -0.70 12.28 10.50
CA ILE A 174 -0.21 12.90 9.27
C ILE A 174 0.32 14.29 9.58
N THR A 175 1.39 14.70 8.90
CA THR A 175 1.90 16.07 9.04
C THR A 175 0.89 17.09 8.49
N GLU A 176 0.87 18.30 9.03
CA GLU A 176 -0.02 19.35 8.53
C GLU A 176 0.22 19.67 7.05
N LYS A 177 1.48 19.71 6.64
CA LYS A 177 1.86 19.90 5.24
C LYS A 177 1.31 18.80 4.32
N SER A 178 1.42 17.54 4.71
CA SER A 178 0.88 16.42 3.94
C SER A 178 -0.65 16.42 3.93
N ARG A 179 -1.28 16.84 5.05
CA ARG A 179 -2.72 17.03 5.13
C ARG A 179 -3.24 18.10 4.17
N GLU A 180 -2.50 19.19 3.99
CA GLU A 180 -2.81 20.21 2.97
C GLU A 180 -2.68 19.65 1.56
N MET A 181 -1.64 18.84 1.30
CA MET A 181 -1.38 18.26 -0.02
C MET A 181 -2.43 17.24 -0.48
N ILE A 182 -3.22 16.66 0.42
CA ILE A 182 -4.32 15.73 0.09
C ILE A 182 -5.69 16.41 0.01
N GLN A 183 -5.77 17.74 0.09
CA GLN A 183 -7.03 18.43 -0.14
C GLN A 183 -7.51 18.24 -1.58
N GLY A 184 -8.83 18.04 -1.76
CA GLY A 184 -9.47 17.89 -3.06
C GLY A 184 -9.21 16.56 -3.76
N ILE A 185 -8.74 15.52 -3.07
CA ILE A 185 -8.69 14.15 -3.59
C ILE A 185 -10.12 13.62 -3.82
N LYS A 186 -10.26 12.64 -4.71
CA LYS A 186 -11.53 11.97 -5.01
C LYS A 186 -11.64 10.58 -4.40
N LEU A 187 -10.51 10.00 -3.98
CA LEU A 187 -10.44 8.69 -3.37
C LEU A 187 -9.40 8.68 -2.25
N LEU A 188 -9.78 8.18 -1.09
CA LEU A 188 -8.87 7.92 0.03
C LEU A 188 -8.72 6.42 0.24
N VAL A 189 -7.49 5.93 0.31
CA VAL A 189 -7.14 4.60 0.80
C VAL A 189 -6.33 4.79 2.08
N ILE A 190 -6.80 4.21 3.19
CA ILE A 190 -6.24 4.46 4.52
C ILE A 190 -6.26 3.18 5.39
N ASN A 191 -5.28 3.04 6.29
CA ASN A 191 -5.29 1.92 7.22
C ASN A 191 -6.38 2.03 8.29
N GLY A 192 -6.95 0.88 8.66
CA GLY A 192 -7.83 0.73 9.81
C GLY A 192 -7.68 -0.69 10.37
N LEU A 193 -6.83 -0.84 11.38
CA LEU A 193 -6.36 -2.16 11.81
C LEU A 193 -7.47 -3.02 12.42
N ARG A 194 -8.24 -2.43 13.34
CA ARG A 194 -9.32 -3.04 14.16
C ARG A 194 -10.03 -1.95 14.98
N HIS A 195 -11.00 -2.34 15.82
CA HIS A 195 -11.70 -1.40 16.70
C HIS A 195 -10.90 -0.99 17.94
N GLU A 196 -10.16 -1.95 18.55
CA GLU A 196 -9.37 -1.65 19.74
C GLU A 196 -8.11 -0.85 19.38
N PRO A 197 -7.75 0.14 20.22
CA PRO A 197 -6.57 0.97 20.01
C PRO A 197 -5.29 0.16 19.82
N HIS A 198 -4.40 0.66 18.98
CA HIS A 198 -3.08 0.10 18.73
C HIS A 198 -2.01 1.18 18.79
N ALA A 199 -0.80 0.84 19.24
CA ALA A 199 0.26 1.82 19.45
C ALA A 199 0.81 2.45 18.14
N THR A 200 0.64 1.77 17.01
CA THR A 200 1.26 2.15 15.75
C THR A 200 0.29 2.23 14.56
N HIS A 201 -0.98 1.90 14.75
CA HIS A 201 -1.99 1.92 13.68
C HIS A 201 -3.28 2.57 14.16
N GLN A 202 -4.00 3.19 13.24
CA GLN A 202 -5.34 3.70 13.50
C GLN A 202 -6.35 2.56 13.69
N THR A 203 -7.37 2.85 14.49
CA THR A 203 -8.62 2.08 14.51
C THR A 203 -9.47 2.42 13.27
N VAL A 204 -10.50 1.61 13.02
CA VAL A 204 -11.47 1.90 11.95
C VAL A 204 -12.22 3.21 12.22
N GLU A 205 -12.57 3.50 13.49
CA GLU A 205 -13.24 4.73 13.89
C GLU A 205 -12.37 5.96 13.65
N GLU A 206 -11.07 5.86 13.92
CA GLU A 206 -10.10 6.94 13.64
C GLU A 206 -9.97 7.19 12.15
N ALA A 207 -9.91 6.12 11.33
CA ALA A 207 -9.89 6.21 9.87
C ALA A 207 -11.18 6.88 9.32
N VAL A 208 -12.36 6.49 9.82
CA VAL A 208 -13.64 7.11 9.49
C VAL A 208 -13.66 8.59 9.88
N LYS A 209 -13.18 8.94 11.08
CA LYS A 209 -13.09 10.33 11.54
C LYS A 209 -12.14 11.15 10.66
N PHE A 210 -11.00 10.57 10.29
CA PHE A 210 -10.02 11.22 9.41
C PHE A 210 -10.63 11.49 8.03
N SER A 211 -11.25 10.51 7.39
CA SER A 211 -11.93 10.67 6.10
C SER A 211 -12.95 11.82 6.14
N LYS A 212 -13.87 11.81 7.12
CA LYS A 212 -14.86 12.87 7.30
C LYS A 212 -14.27 14.26 7.55
N SER A 213 -13.05 14.34 8.08
CA SER A 213 -12.36 15.61 8.31
C SER A 213 -11.78 16.23 7.02
N LEU A 214 -11.65 15.45 5.93
CA LEU A 214 -11.25 15.92 4.62
C LEU A 214 -12.47 16.35 3.79
N ALA A 215 -13.48 15.48 3.70
CA ALA A 215 -14.77 15.79 3.10
C ALA A 215 -15.85 14.84 3.66
N SER A 216 -17.10 15.33 3.75
CA SER A 216 -18.20 14.60 4.39
C SER A 216 -18.62 13.31 3.69
N ASP A 217 -18.32 13.21 2.40
CA ASP A 217 -18.74 12.12 1.50
C ASP A 217 -17.59 11.60 0.64
N LEU A 218 -16.34 11.77 1.11
CA LEU A 218 -15.14 11.30 0.40
C LEU A 218 -15.15 9.77 0.29
N PRO A 219 -15.19 9.21 -0.93
CA PRO A 219 -15.03 7.78 -1.14
C PRO A 219 -13.75 7.29 -0.47
N THR A 220 -13.90 6.35 0.46
CA THR A 220 -12.79 5.88 1.31
C THR A 220 -12.78 4.37 1.39
N TYR A 221 -11.60 3.77 1.20
CA TYR A 221 -11.39 2.34 1.33
C TYR A 221 -10.36 2.05 2.42
N ILE A 222 -10.79 1.25 3.39
CA ILE A 222 -9.96 0.84 4.54
C ILE A 222 -9.14 -0.38 4.17
N ILE A 223 -7.84 -0.33 4.46
CA ILE A 223 -6.84 -1.39 4.24
C ILE A 223 -6.08 -1.70 5.53
N HIS A 224 -5.09 -2.59 5.46
CA HIS A 224 -4.21 -2.99 6.56
C HIS A 224 -4.96 -3.56 7.76
N MET A 225 -6.00 -4.35 7.47
CA MET A 225 -6.90 -4.92 8.47
C MET A 225 -6.35 -6.22 9.07
N SER A 226 -6.53 -6.39 10.36
CA SER A 226 -6.23 -7.63 11.07
C SER A 226 -7.47 -8.53 11.21
N HIS A 227 -7.26 -9.80 11.55
CA HIS A 227 -8.36 -10.75 11.85
C HIS A 227 -9.16 -10.38 13.13
N HIS A 228 -8.67 -9.41 13.91
CA HIS A 228 -9.38 -8.90 15.09
C HIS A 228 -10.44 -7.85 14.73
N LEU A 229 -10.49 -7.36 13.49
CA LEU A 229 -11.51 -6.41 13.07
C LEU A 229 -12.91 -7.04 13.12
N GLY A 230 -13.06 -8.24 12.59
CA GLY A 230 -14.36 -8.91 12.42
C GLY A 230 -14.55 -9.44 11.00
N LEU A 231 -15.71 -10.04 10.73
CA LEU A 231 -16.05 -10.57 9.41
C LEU A 231 -16.36 -9.42 8.44
N HIS A 232 -15.74 -9.42 7.26
CA HIS A 232 -15.85 -8.36 6.25
C HIS A 232 -17.30 -7.90 6.02
N ALA A 233 -18.21 -8.84 5.76
CA ALA A 233 -19.61 -8.51 5.43
C ALA A 233 -20.35 -7.82 6.59
N GLN A 234 -19.99 -8.13 7.83
CA GLN A 234 -20.60 -7.52 9.01
C GLN A 234 -20.06 -6.13 9.27
N GLU A 235 -18.74 -5.99 9.24
CA GLU A 235 -18.06 -4.74 9.54
C GLU A 235 -18.28 -3.68 8.46
N ASP A 236 -18.22 -4.07 7.18
CA ASP A 236 -18.50 -3.16 6.05
C ASP A 236 -19.93 -2.60 6.10
N ALA A 237 -20.90 -3.41 6.51
CA ALA A 237 -22.30 -2.99 6.64
C ALA A 237 -22.53 -1.96 7.77
N LEU A 238 -21.61 -1.81 8.71
CA LEU A 238 -21.69 -0.83 9.81
C LEU A 238 -21.08 0.52 9.44
N LEU A 239 -20.33 0.60 8.33
CA LEU A 239 -19.66 1.82 7.89
C LEU A 239 -20.63 2.81 7.22
N PRO A 240 -20.30 4.10 7.18
CA PRO A 240 -21.01 5.07 6.34
C PRO A 240 -21.00 4.66 4.88
N SER A 241 -22.02 4.98 4.11
CA SER A 241 -22.25 4.50 2.73
C SER A 241 -21.16 4.86 1.72
N HIS A 242 -20.26 5.77 2.02
CA HIS A 242 -19.11 6.18 1.19
C HIS A 242 -17.78 5.63 1.71
N ILE A 243 -17.80 4.85 2.78
CA ILE A 243 -16.60 4.23 3.38
C ILE A 243 -16.79 2.71 3.36
N HIS A 244 -15.79 2.01 2.84
CA HIS A 244 -15.84 0.56 2.66
C HIS A 244 -14.56 -0.10 3.15
N LEU A 245 -14.66 -1.35 3.55
CA LEU A 245 -13.50 -2.21 3.69
C LEU A 245 -13.04 -2.66 2.30
N ALA A 246 -11.79 -2.46 1.94
CA ALA A 246 -11.23 -3.05 0.74
C ALA A 246 -11.08 -4.58 0.90
N TYR A 247 -10.96 -5.30 -0.21
CA TYR A 247 -10.62 -6.72 -0.24
C TYR A 247 -9.70 -7.02 -1.41
N ASP A 248 -8.96 -8.11 -1.32
CA ASP A 248 -7.99 -8.51 -2.33
C ASP A 248 -8.68 -8.77 -3.67
N GLY A 249 -8.20 -8.12 -4.73
CA GLY A 249 -8.76 -8.17 -6.07
C GLY A 249 -9.83 -7.11 -6.38
N LEU A 250 -10.26 -6.31 -5.39
CA LEU A 250 -11.15 -5.17 -5.66
C LEU A 250 -10.46 -4.17 -6.58
N ALA A 251 -11.15 -3.75 -7.64
CA ALA A 251 -10.68 -2.75 -8.58
C ALA A 251 -11.66 -1.58 -8.67
N LEU A 252 -11.16 -0.36 -8.66
CA LEU A 252 -11.94 0.88 -8.68
C LEU A 252 -11.39 1.84 -9.74
N GLU A 253 -12.28 2.54 -10.43
CA GLU A 253 -11.93 3.71 -11.24
C GLU A 253 -12.14 5.00 -10.44
N PHE A 254 -11.27 6.00 -10.62
CA PHE A 254 -11.31 7.28 -9.91
C PHE A 254 -10.76 8.45 -10.73
#